data_580fa93ff5be3a2d87d532df03a9e078
#
_entry.id   580fa93ff5be3a2d87d532df03a9e078
#
_cell.length_a   1.000
_cell.length_b   1.000
_cell.length_c   1.000
_cell.angle_alpha   90.00
_cell.angle_beta   90.00
_cell.angle_gamma   90.00
#
_symmetry.space_group_name_H-M   'P 1'
#
loop_
_entity.id
_entity.type
_entity.pdbx_description
1 polymer ?
#
loop_
_entity_poly.entity_id
_entity_poly.type
_entity_poly.pdbx_seq_one_letter_code
_entity_poly.pdbx_strand_id
1 'polypeptide(L)'
;MGFTIGSTRTRTIRDLRSAARRRGRSPECTAVAEYTGLWGWDVVPGARTAAGICSCGRAGCPEPGAHPLDFAAPVRAGATLDEAYRAWSEYPGAAVMLPVGRAFDVIELGEAAGRRALVRMERMGLPVGPVAVTPEGRAQFFVAPGGAAELPRLLYRMAWEDTALDLRGLGAGACITAPPSDRAGRGTVRWLRAPKWEAGGELPAARLLIGTLAYVAHRSRV
;
A
#
# COMPACT_ATOMS: atom_id res chain seq x y z
N MET A 1 3.14 -63.38 10.15
CA MET A 1 2.25 -62.24 10.34
C MET A 1 3.04 -61.19 11.09
N GLY A 2 3.55 -60.20 10.36
CA GLY A 2 4.33 -59.10 10.94
C GLY A 2 3.48 -57.86 11.03
N PHE A 3 3.27 -57.32 12.23
CA PHE A 3 2.62 -56.06 12.45
C PHE A 3 3.63 -54.92 12.36
N THR A 4 3.45 -54.04 11.36
CA THR A 4 4.21 -52.82 11.23
C THR A 4 3.54 -51.76 12.11
N ILE A 5 4.21 -51.37 13.21
CA ILE A 5 3.78 -50.28 14.09
C ILE A 5 4.12 -48.96 13.39
N GLY A 6 3.09 -48.21 13.00
CA GLY A 6 3.23 -46.88 12.44
C GLY A 6 3.85 -45.93 13.45
N SER A 7 5.00 -45.35 13.10
CA SER A 7 5.70 -44.34 13.89
C SER A 7 4.90 -43.03 13.91
N THR A 8 4.20 -42.75 14.99
CA THR A 8 3.58 -41.48 15.26
C THR A 8 4.68 -40.45 15.57
N ARG A 9 5.03 -39.61 14.61
CA ARG A 9 6.00 -38.52 14.80
C ARG A 9 5.50 -37.60 15.88
N THR A 10 6.02 -37.73 17.08
CA THR A 10 5.76 -36.78 18.18
C THR A 10 6.35 -35.42 17.80
N ARG A 11 5.50 -34.42 17.54
CA ARG A 11 5.94 -33.05 17.32
C ARG A 11 6.64 -32.55 18.55
N THR A 12 7.94 -32.26 18.47
CA THR A 12 8.72 -31.74 19.56
C THR A 12 8.36 -30.27 19.84
N ILE A 13 8.55 -29.85 21.10
CA ILE A 13 8.36 -28.43 21.54
C ILE A 13 9.17 -27.47 20.65
N ARG A 14 10.31 -27.97 20.12
CA ARG A 14 11.17 -27.22 19.19
C ARG A 14 10.48 -26.99 17.83
N ASP A 15 9.70 -27.95 17.33
CA ASP A 15 8.93 -27.83 16.08
C ASP A 15 7.74 -26.89 16.26
N LEU A 16 7.11 -26.89 17.44
CA LEU A 16 6.05 -25.97 17.77
C LEU A 16 6.56 -24.53 17.91
N ARG A 17 7.73 -24.32 18.52
CA ARG A 17 8.37 -22.99 18.63
C ARG A 17 8.85 -22.48 17.27
N SER A 18 9.36 -23.34 16.39
CA SER A 18 9.77 -22.93 15.02
C SER A 18 8.58 -22.66 14.13
N ALA A 19 7.44 -23.34 14.32
CA ALA A 19 6.19 -23.05 13.61
C ALA A 19 5.55 -21.76 14.12
N ALA A 20 5.63 -21.46 15.42
CA ALA A 20 5.19 -20.20 16.00
C ALA A 20 6.03 -19.00 15.52
N ARG A 21 7.36 -19.18 15.44
CA ARG A 21 8.26 -18.16 14.86
C ARG A 21 8.02 -17.94 13.35
N ARG A 22 7.62 -18.96 12.60
CA ARG A 22 7.27 -18.82 11.18
C ARG A 22 5.91 -18.15 10.96
N ARG A 23 4.94 -18.34 11.86
CA ARG A 23 3.64 -17.64 11.81
C ARG A 23 3.74 -16.14 12.12
N GLY A 24 4.73 -15.71 12.93
CA GLY A 24 5.00 -14.29 13.20
C GLY A 24 5.75 -13.55 12.07
N ARG A 25 6.10 -14.26 10.98
CA ARG A 25 6.84 -13.70 9.83
C ARG A 25 6.02 -13.77 8.55
N SER A 26 4.76 -13.37 8.59
CA SER A 26 4.03 -13.17 7.34
C SER A 26 4.65 -11.99 6.58
N PRO A 27 4.58 -11.98 5.25
CA PRO A 27 5.03 -10.85 4.44
C PRO A 27 4.42 -9.52 4.88
N GLU A 28 3.14 -9.54 5.26
CA GLU A 28 2.41 -8.36 5.76
C GLU A 28 3.00 -7.87 7.09
N CYS A 29 3.28 -8.76 8.02
CA CYS A 29 3.86 -8.39 9.31
C CYS A 29 5.25 -7.76 9.16
N THR A 30 6.06 -8.28 8.23
CA THR A 30 7.36 -7.68 7.89
C THR A 30 7.17 -6.28 7.30
N ALA A 31 6.23 -6.13 6.36
CA ALA A 31 5.92 -4.84 5.74
C ALA A 31 5.43 -3.81 6.75
N VAL A 32 4.58 -4.21 7.72
CA VAL A 32 4.14 -3.31 8.82
C VAL A 32 5.33 -2.77 9.59
N ALA A 33 6.26 -3.64 9.99
CA ALA A 33 7.46 -3.22 10.73
C ALA A 33 8.36 -2.30 9.88
N GLU A 34 8.49 -2.53 8.59
CA GLU A 34 9.22 -1.66 7.67
C GLU A 34 8.53 -0.30 7.52
N TYR A 35 7.23 -0.28 7.27
CA TYR A 35 6.49 0.97 7.10
C TYR A 35 6.50 1.84 8.33
N THR A 36 6.32 1.26 9.51
CA THR A 36 6.30 2.02 10.76
C THR A 36 7.70 2.38 11.25
N GLY A 37 8.65 1.46 11.20
CA GLY A 37 9.99 1.63 11.74
C GLY A 37 10.97 2.34 10.81
N LEU A 38 10.95 2.04 9.50
CA LEU A 38 11.91 2.61 8.56
C LEU A 38 11.36 3.84 7.84
N TRP A 39 10.08 3.83 7.45
CA TRP A 39 9.48 4.89 6.64
C TRP A 39 8.70 5.91 7.46
N GLY A 40 8.46 5.65 8.74
CA GLY A 40 7.70 6.55 9.61
C GLY A 40 6.25 6.73 9.17
N TRP A 41 5.65 5.69 8.59
CA TRP A 41 4.26 5.69 8.16
C TRP A 41 3.38 4.95 9.16
N ASP A 42 2.23 5.53 9.50
CA ASP A 42 1.21 4.81 10.25
C ASP A 42 0.64 3.67 9.37
N VAL A 43 0.31 2.56 10.00
CA VAL A 43 -0.34 1.41 9.34
C VAL A 43 -1.63 1.08 10.05
N VAL A 44 -2.68 0.78 9.29
CA VAL A 44 -3.96 0.30 9.84
C VAL A 44 -4.27 -1.08 9.28
N PRO A 45 -4.80 -2.00 10.10
CA PRO A 45 -5.30 -3.27 9.62
C PRO A 45 -6.49 -3.03 8.67
N GLY A 46 -6.41 -3.61 7.48
CA GLY A 46 -7.44 -3.52 6.46
C GLY A 46 -8.30 -4.76 6.38
N ALA A 47 -9.51 -4.58 5.90
CA ALA A 47 -10.39 -5.68 5.56
C ALA A 47 -9.79 -6.54 4.45
N ARG A 48 -10.17 -7.81 4.43
CA ARG A 48 -9.90 -8.78 3.35
C ARG A 48 -11.19 -9.35 2.83
N THR A 49 -11.15 -9.87 1.64
CA THR A 49 -12.28 -10.61 1.05
C THR A 49 -11.92 -12.08 0.92
N ALA A 50 -12.80 -12.95 1.38
CA ALA A 50 -12.72 -14.37 1.16
C ALA A 50 -14.07 -14.88 0.68
N ALA A 51 -14.12 -15.59 -0.45
CA ALA A 51 -15.34 -16.06 -1.09
C ALA A 51 -16.43 -14.97 -1.25
N GLY A 52 -16.02 -13.74 -1.58
CA GLY A 52 -16.92 -12.59 -1.74
C GLY A 52 -17.40 -11.94 -0.43
N ILE A 53 -17.00 -12.47 0.72
CA ILE A 53 -17.41 -11.95 2.04
C ILE A 53 -16.29 -11.07 2.61
N CYS A 54 -16.67 -9.86 3.07
CA CYS A 54 -15.74 -8.94 3.72
C CYS A 54 -15.51 -9.33 5.19
N SER A 55 -14.26 -9.31 5.63
CA SER A 55 -13.89 -9.61 7.02
C SER A 55 -14.34 -8.55 8.04
N CYS A 56 -14.91 -7.42 7.61
CA CYS A 56 -15.47 -6.42 8.52
C CYS A 56 -16.77 -6.84 9.21
N GLY A 57 -17.40 -7.93 8.77
CA GLY A 57 -18.65 -8.45 9.33
C GLY A 57 -19.91 -7.65 8.98
N ARG A 58 -19.81 -6.57 8.20
CA ARG A 58 -20.98 -5.78 7.78
C ARG A 58 -21.67 -6.45 6.61
N ALA A 59 -22.98 -6.70 6.74
CA ALA A 59 -23.82 -7.10 5.61
C ALA A 59 -23.87 -5.95 4.59
N GLY A 60 -23.64 -6.26 3.29
CA GLY A 60 -23.67 -5.25 2.23
C GLY A 60 -22.53 -4.24 2.30
N CYS A 61 -21.33 -4.65 2.74
CA CYS A 61 -20.15 -3.80 2.76
C CYS A 61 -19.91 -3.13 1.38
N PRO A 62 -19.82 -1.78 1.28
CA PRO A 62 -19.72 -1.09 0.00
C PRO A 62 -18.38 -1.32 -0.70
N GLU A 63 -17.31 -1.57 0.07
CA GLU A 63 -15.96 -1.79 -0.44
C GLU A 63 -15.32 -3.06 0.17
N PRO A 64 -15.81 -4.26 -0.18
CA PRO A 64 -15.34 -5.49 0.44
C PRO A 64 -13.83 -5.68 0.24
N GLY A 65 -13.09 -5.81 1.35
CA GLY A 65 -11.64 -6.05 1.34
C GLY A 65 -10.78 -4.87 0.87
N ALA A 66 -11.32 -3.65 0.82
CA ALA A 66 -10.60 -2.47 0.37
C ALA A 66 -10.71 -1.25 1.32
N HIS A 67 -11.05 -1.48 2.57
CA HIS A 67 -11.21 -0.42 3.58
C HIS A 67 -10.54 -0.81 4.90
N PRO A 68 -10.18 0.16 5.78
CA PRO A 68 -9.70 -0.12 7.12
C PRO A 68 -10.74 -0.88 7.96
N LEU A 69 -10.27 -1.65 8.94
CA LEU A 69 -11.12 -2.24 9.97
C LEU A 69 -11.36 -1.21 11.07
N ASP A 70 -12.57 -0.69 11.20
CA ASP A 70 -12.91 0.40 12.12
C ASP A 70 -12.67 0.07 13.60
N PHE A 71 -12.66 -1.23 13.93
CA PHE A 71 -12.43 -1.73 15.28
C PHE A 71 -10.94 -2.00 15.58
N ALA A 72 -10.06 -1.88 14.58
CA ALA A 72 -8.65 -2.22 14.71
C ALA A 72 -7.83 -0.98 15.04
N ALA A 73 -6.96 -1.09 16.04
CA ALA A 73 -6.04 -0.02 16.40
C ALA A 73 -4.94 0.15 15.34
N PRO A 74 -4.58 1.40 14.96
CA PRO A 74 -3.45 1.65 14.08
C PRO A 74 -2.12 1.34 14.74
N VAL A 75 -1.16 0.80 13.98
CA VAL A 75 0.25 0.72 14.35
C VAL A 75 0.91 2.04 13.96
N ARG A 76 1.41 2.77 14.93
CA ARG A 76 1.93 4.12 14.72
C ARG A 76 3.35 4.10 14.13
N ALA A 77 3.67 5.16 13.41
CA ALA A 77 5.03 5.47 12.99
C ALA A 77 5.99 5.45 14.19
N GLY A 78 7.17 4.86 14.02
CA GLY A 78 8.15 4.67 15.07
C GLY A 78 7.89 3.45 15.98
N ALA A 79 6.87 2.63 15.70
CA ALA A 79 6.66 1.39 16.44
C ALA A 79 7.88 0.46 16.31
N THR A 80 8.24 -0.16 17.42
CA THR A 80 9.28 -1.19 17.46
C THR A 80 8.79 -2.45 16.72
N LEU A 81 9.75 -3.29 16.34
CA LEU A 81 9.44 -4.56 15.70
C LEU A 81 8.49 -5.44 16.52
N ASP A 82 8.70 -5.48 17.84
CA ASP A 82 7.87 -6.27 18.76
C ASP A 82 6.45 -5.70 18.90
N GLU A 83 6.30 -4.39 18.92
CA GLU A 83 4.99 -3.73 18.92
C GLU A 83 4.23 -3.98 17.60
N ALA A 84 4.90 -3.85 16.48
CA ALA A 84 4.33 -4.15 15.16
C ALA A 84 3.86 -5.61 15.08
N TYR A 85 4.69 -6.56 15.51
CA TYR A 85 4.34 -7.98 15.53
C TYR A 85 3.18 -8.30 16.47
N ARG A 86 3.17 -7.72 17.66
CA ARG A 86 2.10 -7.92 18.64
C ARG A 86 0.77 -7.40 18.11
N ALA A 87 0.75 -6.16 17.64
CA ALA A 87 -0.44 -5.55 17.09
C ALA A 87 -0.97 -6.33 15.88
N TRP A 88 -0.09 -6.75 14.94
CA TRP A 88 -0.52 -7.46 13.74
C TRP A 88 -0.98 -8.90 14.00
N SER A 89 -0.51 -9.52 15.08
CA SER A 89 -0.95 -10.85 15.49
C SER A 89 -2.42 -10.91 15.95
N GLU A 90 -2.99 -9.78 16.33
CA GLU A 90 -4.39 -9.65 16.71
C GLU A 90 -5.33 -9.70 15.49
N TYR A 91 -4.81 -9.38 14.31
CA TYR A 91 -5.57 -9.34 13.04
C TYR A 91 -4.96 -10.24 11.98
N PRO A 92 -4.98 -11.58 12.15
CA PRO A 92 -4.31 -12.50 11.24
C PRO A 92 -4.84 -12.38 9.82
N GLY A 93 -3.94 -12.11 8.88
CA GLY A 93 -4.26 -11.96 7.46
C GLY A 93 -4.97 -10.66 7.09
N ALA A 94 -5.02 -9.67 7.99
CA ALA A 94 -5.49 -8.34 7.61
C ALA A 94 -4.62 -7.75 6.50
N ALA A 95 -5.24 -7.01 5.58
CA ALA A 95 -4.50 -6.24 4.59
C ALA A 95 -3.74 -5.09 5.26
N VAL A 96 -2.55 -4.80 4.76
CA VAL A 96 -1.78 -3.64 5.21
C VAL A 96 -2.34 -2.41 4.50
N MET A 97 -2.86 -1.45 5.26
CA MET A 97 -3.34 -0.20 4.71
C MET A 97 -2.59 0.99 5.30
N LEU A 98 -2.35 1.98 4.47
CA LEU A 98 -1.65 3.20 4.83
C LEU A 98 -2.62 4.38 4.82
N PRO A 99 -2.84 5.06 5.95
CA PRO A 99 -3.56 6.32 5.99
C PRO A 99 -2.79 7.41 5.22
N VAL A 100 -3.50 8.14 4.36
CA VAL A 100 -2.95 9.20 3.51
C VAL A 100 -3.21 10.56 4.13
N GLY A 101 -2.40 11.56 3.82
CA GLY A 101 -2.59 12.97 4.22
C GLY A 101 -1.70 13.45 5.35
N ARG A 102 -1.02 12.55 6.08
CA ARG A 102 -0.13 12.92 7.18
C ARG A 102 1.34 12.81 6.80
N ALA A 103 1.79 11.61 6.45
CA ALA A 103 3.18 11.34 6.07
C ALA A 103 3.39 11.54 4.56
N PHE A 104 2.36 11.33 3.78
CA PHE A 104 2.37 11.45 2.32
C PHE A 104 0.96 11.64 1.79
N ASP A 105 0.87 12.15 0.57
CA ASP A 105 -0.30 12.08 -0.30
C ASP A 105 -0.02 11.17 -1.49
N VAL A 106 -1.05 10.86 -2.26
CA VAL A 106 -0.93 10.00 -3.45
C VAL A 106 -1.57 10.70 -4.66
N ILE A 107 -0.86 10.69 -5.78
CA ILE A 107 -1.43 11.01 -7.10
C ILE A 107 -1.62 9.70 -7.86
N GLU A 108 -2.85 9.42 -8.21
CA GLU A 108 -3.25 8.15 -8.85
C GLU A 108 -3.66 8.37 -10.30
N LEU A 109 -3.24 7.44 -11.18
CA LEU A 109 -3.63 7.39 -12.59
C LEU A 109 -3.58 5.95 -13.11
N GLY A 110 -4.03 5.73 -14.36
CA GLY A 110 -3.96 4.40 -14.98
C GLY A 110 -2.54 3.86 -15.05
N GLU A 111 -2.37 2.54 -14.78
CA GLU A 111 -1.05 1.90 -14.67
C GLU A 111 -0.18 2.11 -15.91
N ALA A 112 -0.75 1.94 -17.11
CA ALA A 112 0.02 2.09 -18.35
C ALA A 112 0.60 3.51 -18.51
N ALA A 113 -0.19 4.53 -18.17
CA ALA A 113 0.25 5.92 -18.13
C ALA A 113 1.30 6.15 -17.03
N GLY A 114 1.05 5.60 -15.84
CA GLY A 114 1.96 5.69 -14.70
C GLY A 114 3.34 5.10 -15.00
N ARG A 115 3.41 3.94 -15.64
CA ARG A 115 4.69 3.33 -16.07
C ARG A 115 5.46 4.24 -17.03
N ARG A 116 4.77 4.81 -18.02
CA ARG A 116 5.39 5.75 -18.98
C ARG A 116 5.88 7.02 -18.27
N ALA A 117 5.07 7.55 -17.34
CA ALA A 117 5.45 8.72 -16.55
C ALA A 117 6.69 8.44 -15.71
N LEU A 118 6.73 7.31 -15.00
CA LEU A 118 7.86 6.90 -14.16
C LEU A 118 9.16 6.85 -14.98
N VAL A 119 9.17 6.12 -16.08
CA VAL A 119 10.34 6.01 -16.97
C VAL A 119 10.78 7.39 -17.48
N ARG A 120 9.83 8.27 -17.85
CA ARG A 120 10.14 9.62 -18.32
C ARG A 120 10.78 10.47 -17.22
N MET A 121 10.22 10.45 -16.01
CA MET A 121 10.74 11.20 -14.87
C MET A 121 12.14 10.75 -14.49
N GLU A 122 12.38 9.43 -14.44
CA GLU A 122 13.69 8.86 -14.15
C GLU A 122 14.74 9.27 -15.18
N ARG A 123 14.40 9.28 -16.48
CA ARG A 123 15.29 9.77 -17.55
C ARG A 123 15.60 11.25 -17.44
N MET A 124 14.67 12.05 -16.92
CA MET A 124 14.86 13.49 -16.69
C MET A 124 15.58 13.79 -15.37
N GLY A 125 15.91 12.77 -14.56
CA GLY A 125 16.52 12.96 -13.25
C GLY A 125 15.62 13.64 -12.22
N LEU A 126 14.30 13.58 -12.40
CA LEU A 126 13.36 14.15 -11.43
C LEU A 126 13.34 13.31 -10.13
N PRO A 127 13.19 13.96 -8.97
CA PRO A 127 13.00 13.24 -7.72
C PRO A 127 11.64 12.53 -7.77
N VAL A 128 11.65 11.20 -7.78
CA VAL A 128 10.43 10.37 -7.77
C VAL A 128 10.41 9.57 -6.48
N GLY A 129 9.31 9.67 -5.74
CA GLY A 129 9.03 8.86 -4.57
C GLY A 129 8.67 7.40 -4.91
N PRO A 130 8.21 6.62 -3.93
CA PRO A 130 7.66 5.30 -4.16
C PRO A 130 6.49 5.34 -5.15
N VAL A 131 6.32 4.26 -5.92
CA VAL A 131 5.19 4.09 -6.83
C VAL A 131 4.65 2.68 -6.67
N ALA A 132 3.40 2.55 -6.23
CA ALA A 132 2.69 1.28 -6.14
C ALA A 132 1.74 1.10 -7.34
N VAL A 133 1.35 -0.15 -7.57
CA VAL A 133 0.29 -0.50 -8.54
C VAL A 133 -0.70 -1.41 -7.90
N THR A 134 -1.97 -1.07 -8.04
CA THR A 134 -3.09 -1.87 -7.58
C THR A 134 -3.49 -2.92 -8.64
N PRO A 135 -4.14 -4.03 -8.24
CA PRO A 135 -4.63 -5.03 -9.18
C PRO A 135 -5.69 -4.50 -10.16
N GLU A 136 -6.32 -3.36 -9.82
CA GLU A 136 -7.26 -2.66 -10.71
C GLU A 136 -6.56 -1.84 -11.80
N GLY A 137 -5.23 -1.94 -11.91
CA GLY A 137 -4.45 -1.22 -12.92
C GLY A 137 -4.28 0.28 -12.61
N ARG A 138 -4.21 0.66 -11.34
CA ARG A 138 -3.93 2.06 -10.91
C ARG A 138 -2.50 2.19 -10.42
N ALA A 139 -1.77 3.16 -10.95
CA ALA A 139 -0.46 3.56 -10.44
C ALA A 139 -0.60 4.69 -9.44
N GLN A 140 0.01 4.53 -8.27
CA GLN A 140 -0.08 5.41 -7.11
C GLN A 140 1.30 6.01 -6.81
N PHE A 141 1.49 7.27 -7.15
CA PHE A 141 2.71 8.04 -6.90
C PHE A 141 2.65 8.70 -5.53
N PHE A 142 3.57 8.36 -4.66
CA PHE A 142 3.68 8.94 -3.33
C PHE A 142 4.37 10.30 -3.44
N VAL A 143 3.74 11.32 -2.88
CA VAL A 143 4.20 12.71 -2.87
C VAL A 143 4.15 13.29 -1.47
N ALA A 144 4.81 14.43 -1.26
CA ALA A 144 4.77 15.14 0.00
C ALA A 144 3.33 15.49 0.41
N PRO A 145 3.02 15.53 1.72
CA PRO A 145 1.69 15.91 2.22
C PRO A 145 1.20 17.24 1.65
N GLY A 146 -0.11 17.35 1.42
CA GLY A 146 -0.74 18.52 0.80
C GLY A 146 -0.82 18.43 -0.73
N GLY A 147 -0.07 17.52 -1.36
CA GLY A 147 -0.02 17.41 -2.83
C GLY A 147 -1.36 17.07 -3.49
N ALA A 148 -2.20 16.30 -2.82
CA ALA A 148 -3.54 15.98 -3.32
C ALA A 148 -4.46 17.20 -3.31
N ALA A 149 -4.40 18.03 -2.27
CA ALA A 149 -5.18 19.26 -2.17
C ALA A 149 -4.71 20.33 -3.17
N GLU A 150 -3.41 20.34 -3.49
CA GLU A 150 -2.85 21.27 -4.48
C GLU A 150 -3.17 20.88 -5.93
N LEU A 151 -3.55 19.62 -6.19
CA LEU A 151 -3.71 19.07 -7.55
C LEU A 151 -4.59 19.93 -8.47
N PRO A 152 -5.81 20.37 -8.09
CA PRO A 152 -6.64 21.21 -8.96
C PRO A 152 -5.96 22.52 -9.34
N ARG A 153 -5.32 23.19 -8.35
CA ARG A 153 -4.61 24.46 -8.58
C ARG A 153 -3.41 24.28 -9.50
N LEU A 154 -2.67 23.16 -9.35
CA LEU A 154 -1.51 22.87 -10.21
C LEU A 154 -1.95 22.60 -11.65
N LEU A 155 -3.03 21.88 -11.86
CA LEU A 155 -3.61 21.63 -13.19
C LEU A 155 -4.09 22.93 -13.83
N TYR A 156 -4.81 23.78 -13.09
CA TYR A 156 -5.23 25.10 -13.56
C TYR A 156 -4.05 25.95 -14.06
N ARG A 157 -2.97 26.04 -13.27
CA ARG A 157 -1.77 26.83 -13.64
C ARG A 157 -1.04 26.31 -14.88
N MET A 158 -1.30 25.09 -15.29
CA MET A 158 -0.72 24.46 -16.48
C MET A 158 -1.72 24.37 -17.65
N ALA A 159 -2.87 25.05 -17.54
CA ALA A 159 -3.97 25.05 -18.53
C ALA A 159 -4.49 23.62 -18.84
N TRP A 160 -4.62 22.79 -17.79
CA TRP A 160 -5.20 21.46 -17.86
C TRP A 160 -6.58 21.36 -17.18
N GLU A 161 -7.13 22.46 -16.69
CA GLU A 161 -8.39 22.50 -15.90
C GLU A 161 -9.61 21.99 -16.66
N ASP A 162 -9.70 22.29 -17.95
CA ASP A 162 -10.82 21.87 -18.80
C ASP A 162 -10.62 20.47 -19.39
N THR A 163 -9.50 19.83 -19.10
CA THR A 163 -9.18 18.51 -19.65
C THR A 163 -9.58 17.45 -18.65
N ALA A 164 -10.52 16.58 -19.00
CA ALA A 164 -10.87 15.42 -18.18
C ALA A 164 -9.71 14.41 -18.12
N LEU A 165 -8.71 14.68 -17.29
CA LEU A 165 -7.57 13.79 -17.09
C LEU A 165 -7.94 12.63 -16.16
N ASP A 166 -7.38 11.44 -16.44
CA ASP A 166 -7.40 10.32 -15.50
C ASP A 166 -6.34 10.52 -14.40
N LEU A 167 -6.53 11.58 -13.61
CA LEU A 167 -5.69 11.91 -12.45
C LEU A 167 -6.55 12.12 -11.22
N ARG A 168 -6.17 11.49 -10.12
CA ARG A 168 -6.86 11.58 -8.84
C ARG A 168 -5.86 11.86 -7.71
N GLY A 169 -6.15 12.86 -6.87
CA GLY A 169 -5.44 13.10 -5.62
C GLY A 169 -6.09 12.32 -4.48
N LEU A 170 -5.30 11.58 -3.70
CA LEU A 170 -5.72 10.96 -2.45
C LEU A 170 -4.95 11.66 -1.32
N GLY A 171 -5.67 12.32 -0.44
CA GLY A 171 -5.13 13.07 0.69
C GLY A 171 -5.76 12.65 2.01
N ALA A 172 -5.84 13.58 2.96
CA ALA A 172 -6.36 13.33 4.31
C ALA A 172 -7.75 12.66 4.29
N GLY A 173 -7.90 11.64 5.12
CA GLY A 173 -9.11 10.81 5.20
C GLY A 173 -9.14 9.61 4.23
N ALA A 174 -8.24 9.54 3.27
CA ALA A 174 -8.09 8.37 2.42
C ALA A 174 -7.16 7.32 3.05
N CYS A 175 -7.37 6.06 2.65
CA CYS A 175 -6.45 4.95 2.93
C CYS A 175 -6.16 4.20 1.64
N ILE A 176 -4.94 3.72 1.48
CA ILE A 176 -4.54 2.86 0.37
C ILE A 176 -4.12 1.48 0.87
N THR A 177 -4.43 0.43 0.11
CA THR A 177 -3.84 -0.89 0.35
C THR A 177 -2.39 -0.86 -0.11
N ALA A 178 -1.48 -1.36 0.74
CA ALA A 178 -0.05 -1.34 0.48
C ALA A 178 0.50 -2.74 0.14
N PRO A 179 1.59 -2.82 -0.65
CA PRO A 179 2.30 -4.08 -0.81
C PRO A 179 2.73 -4.68 0.54
N PRO A 180 2.71 -5.99 0.70
CA PRO A 180 2.38 -7.03 -0.27
C PRO A 180 0.93 -7.51 -0.22
N SER A 181 0.01 -6.69 0.30
CA SER A 181 -1.36 -7.14 0.58
C SER A 181 -2.21 -7.34 -0.67
N ASP A 182 -3.10 -8.32 -0.59
CA ASP A 182 -4.19 -8.45 -1.54
C ASP A 182 -5.20 -7.32 -1.35
N ARG A 183 -5.76 -6.84 -2.46
CA ARG A 183 -6.81 -5.83 -2.45
C ARG A 183 -8.11 -6.41 -2.97
N ALA A 184 -9.09 -6.50 -2.10
CA ALA A 184 -10.47 -6.92 -2.43
C ALA A 184 -10.57 -8.31 -3.09
N GLY A 185 -9.60 -9.21 -2.88
CA GLY A 185 -9.57 -10.53 -3.55
C GLY A 185 -9.22 -10.47 -5.05
N ARG A 186 -8.79 -9.30 -5.55
CA ARG A 186 -8.45 -9.09 -6.96
C ARG A 186 -6.98 -9.31 -7.28
N GLY A 187 -6.15 -9.44 -6.25
CA GLY A 187 -4.72 -9.66 -6.38
C GLY A 187 -3.89 -8.72 -5.52
N THR A 188 -2.60 -8.92 -5.57
CA THR A 188 -1.63 -8.24 -4.71
C THR A 188 -1.24 -6.87 -5.25
N VAL A 189 -1.28 -5.86 -4.39
CA VAL A 189 -0.64 -4.56 -4.65
C VAL A 189 0.88 -4.76 -4.68
N ARG A 190 1.55 -4.13 -5.62
CA ARG A 190 2.99 -4.30 -5.83
C ARG A 190 3.69 -2.96 -6.04
N TRP A 191 4.98 -2.91 -5.74
CA TRP A 191 5.81 -1.77 -6.07
C TRP A 191 6.22 -1.77 -7.54
N LEU A 192 6.04 -0.65 -8.25
CA LEU A 192 6.80 -0.32 -9.45
C LEU A 192 8.16 0.27 -9.09
N ARG A 193 8.16 1.08 -8.03
CA ARG A 193 9.35 1.67 -7.42
C ARG A 193 9.17 1.59 -5.91
N ALA A 194 9.92 0.71 -5.27
CA ALA A 194 9.89 0.58 -3.82
C ALA A 194 10.47 1.83 -3.13
N PRO A 195 10.08 2.11 -1.89
CA PRO A 195 10.76 3.12 -1.08
C PRO A 195 12.25 2.82 -0.99
N LYS A 196 13.10 3.87 -1.02
CA LYS A 196 14.55 3.75 -0.88
C LYS A 196 15.04 4.56 0.31
N TRP A 197 15.87 3.95 1.14
CA TRP A 197 16.45 4.59 2.33
C TRP A 197 17.39 5.76 1.99
N GLU A 198 18.11 5.67 0.89
CA GLU A 198 19.16 6.62 0.48
C GLU A 198 18.63 8.03 0.15
N ALA A 199 17.34 8.19 -0.05
CA ALA A 199 16.73 9.48 -0.41
C ALA A 199 16.39 10.39 0.79
N GLY A 200 16.89 10.10 2.01
CA GLY A 200 16.60 10.91 3.20
C GLY A 200 15.14 10.88 3.65
N GLY A 201 14.33 9.97 3.10
CA GLY A 201 12.91 9.84 3.45
C GLY A 201 11.99 10.95 2.92
N GLU A 202 12.53 12.01 2.33
CA GLU A 202 11.71 13.11 1.79
C GLU A 202 11.01 12.70 0.49
N LEU A 203 9.70 12.89 0.49
CA LEU A 203 8.88 12.64 -0.69
C LEU A 203 8.86 13.88 -1.59
N PRO A 204 8.81 13.70 -2.92
CA PRO A 204 8.81 14.82 -3.85
C PRO A 204 7.52 15.64 -3.71
N ALA A 205 7.63 16.96 -3.83
CA ALA A 205 6.46 17.82 -3.92
C ALA A 205 5.68 17.52 -5.22
N ALA A 206 4.35 17.47 -5.14
CA ALA A 206 3.48 17.14 -6.28
C ALA A 206 3.75 18.02 -7.52
N ARG A 207 4.08 19.31 -7.31
CA ARG A 207 4.39 20.25 -8.38
C ARG A 207 5.53 19.81 -9.31
N LEU A 208 6.45 18.97 -8.83
CA LEU A 208 7.57 18.46 -9.63
C LEU A 208 7.15 17.34 -10.59
N LEU A 209 6.09 16.62 -10.27
CA LEU A 209 5.64 15.44 -11.01
C LEU A 209 4.44 15.72 -11.90
N ILE A 210 3.56 16.65 -11.48
CA ILE A 210 2.23 16.80 -12.07
C ILE A 210 2.25 17.13 -13.56
N GLY A 211 3.21 17.93 -14.03
CA GLY A 211 3.35 18.24 -15.44
C GLY A 211 3.57 17.01 -16.32
N THR A 212 4.42 16.09 -15.86
CA THR A 212 4.65 14.82 -16.55
C THR A 212 3.46 13.89 -16.44
N LEU A 213 2.83 13.81 -15.25
CA LEU A 213 1.65 12.98 -15.03
C LEU A 213 0.47 13.43 -15.90
N ALA A 214 0.18 14.74 -15.93
CA ALA A 214 -0.89 15.31 -16.76
C ALA A 214 -0.65 15.07 -18.25
N TYR A 215 0.57 15.34 -18.73
CA TYR A 215 0.94 15.10 -20.13
C TYR A 215 0.73 13.64 -20.54
N VAL A 216 1.21 12.69 -19.72
CA VAL A 216 1.10 11.26 -20.06
C VAL A 216 -0.34 10.76 -19.91
N ALA A 217 -1.10 11.24 -18.92
CA ALA A 217 -2.51 10.92 -18.75
C ALA A 217 -3.33 11.37 -19.96
N HIS A 218 -3.10 12.60 -20.44
CA HIS A 218 -3.74 13.14 -21.65
C HIS A 218 -3.44 12.28 -22.88
N ARG A 219 -2.18 11.98 -23.14
CA ARG A 219 -1.76 11.17 -24.30
C ARG A 219 -2.20 9.71 -24.24
N SER A 220 -2.68 9.24 -23.12
CA SER A 220 -3.18 7.86 -22.97
C SER A 220 -4.66 7.72 -23.32
N ARG A 221 -5.35 8.80 -23.65
CA ARG A 221 -6.76 8.85 -24.04
C ARG A 221 -6.95 8.84 -25.56
N VAL A 222 -5.90 9.15 -26.27
CA VAL A 222 -5.79 9.11 -27.74
C VAL A 222 -5.18 7.78 -28.16
#